data_e01b444aa16d8e84fc36e1e666917c90
#
_entry.id   e01b444aa16d8e84fc36e1e666917c90
#
_cell.length_a   1.000
_cell.length_b   1.000
_cell.length_c   1.000
_cell.angle_alpha   90.00
_cell.angle_beta   90.00
_cell.angle_gamma   90.00
#
_symmetry.space_group_name_H-M   'P 1'
#
loop_
_entity.id
_entity.type
_entity.pdbx_description
1 polymer ?
#
loop_
_entity_poly.entity_id
_entity_poly.type
_entity_poly.pdbx_seq_one_letter_code
_entity_poly.pdbx_strand_id
1 'polypeptide(L)'
;MCGILGVVARTPVNQLLYDGLLVLQHRGQDAAGIATSEGQTFHMHKGGGLVRDVFHTRNMRALPGNMGIAHCRYPTAGSPSSAAESQPFYVNSPFGIVLGHNGNLTNSESLKQEMFRQDLRHINTNSDSEVLLNVLAHELQEASTNYKLDPQIIFAAVSAVHRRCRGAYAVVAMIAGYGLLAFRDPYGIRPLVIGRVDTGKGYEYLVASESVALDTLGFQIVRDVAPGEAVFIDEEGNFYSRQCAAKTSLNPCIFEYVYLARPDSLMDGVSVYETRLHMGEQLAAKIRNQYAHLNIDVVIPIPDSSRPSAMQLALNLGLSYREGFVKNRYIGRTFIMPGQRERKKSVRQKLNAVAMEFKGKNVLLVDDSIVRGTTSHEIVMMARESGANRVFFASAAPPVRYANVYGIDMPTRQELIANGRSTEEIAREIGADALIYQDLDALKAAVSEANPRLSQFETSCFDGCYITGDVTREYLDSVENNRNCAREGSSEEASSTQLDLGLVETSQT
;
A
#
# COMPACT_ATOMS: atom_id res chain seq x y z
N MET A 1 3.11 -0.04 0.82
CA MET A 1 2.02 0.83 0.31
C MET A 1 1.55 1.72 1.42
N CYS A 2 1.33 3.00 1.12
CA CYS A 2 0.96 3.98 2.13
C CYS A 2 -0.55 4.18 2.23
N GLY A 3 -1.03 4.69 3.37
CA GLY A 3 -2.37 5.21 3.53
C GLY A 3 -2.35 6.72 3.61
N ILE A 4 -3.21 7.39 2.84
CA ILE A 4 -3.35 8.84 2.84
C ILE A 4 -4.79 9.24 3.16
N LEU A 5 -4.93 10.39 3.80
CA LEU A 5 -6.21 10.96 4.19
C LEU A 5 -6.13 12.49 4.10
N GLY A 6 -7.20 13.13 3.63
CA GLY A 6 -7.37 14.58 3.62
C GLY A 6 -8.78 14.96 4.05
N VAL A 7 -8.92 15.96 4.92
CA VAL A 7 -10.21 16.39 5.49
C VAL A 7 -10.36 17.89 5.40
N VAL A 8 -11.53 18.35 4.99
CA VAL A 8 -11.98 19.74 5.14
C VAL A 8 -13.32 19.72 5.90
N ALA A 9 -13.34 20.31 7.08
CA ALA A 9 -14.49 20.29 7.96
C ALA A 9 -14.75 21.69 8.56
N ARG A 10 -15.84 21.81 9.32
CA ARG A 10 -16.21 23.03 10.05
C ARG A 10 -15.76 23.01 11.51
N THR A 11 -15.27 21.87 11.96
CA THR A 11 -14.77 21.62 13.31
C THR A 11 -13.33 21.14 13.24
N PRO A 12 -12.57 21.16 14.35
CA PRO A 12 -11.19 20.65 14.37
C PRO A 12 -11.08 19.21 13.86
N VAL A 13 -10.15 18.97 12.92
CA VAL A 13 -10.04 17.69 12.19
C VAL A 13 -9.02 16.71 12.77
N ASN A 14 -8.28 17.11 13.79
CA ASN A 14 -7.20 16.28 14.34
C ASN A 14 -7.68 14.89 14.75
N GLN A 15 -8.84 14.76 15.41
CA GLN A 15 -9.38 13.46 15.82
C GLN A 15 -9.82 12.63 14.60
N LEU A 16 -10.49 13.24 13.61
CA LEU A 16 -10.88 12.57 12.38
C LEU A 16 -9.66 12.00 11.63
N LEU A 17 -8.57 12.77 11.56
CA LEU A 17 -7.33 12.33 10.92
C LEU A 17 -6.67 11.18 11.69
N TYR A 18 -6.65 11.23 13.01
CA TYR A 18 -6.11 10.17 13.85
C TYR A 18 -6.91 8.86 13.68
N ASP A 19 -8.23 8.93 13.81
CA ASP A 19 -9.12 7.76 13.70
C ASP A 19 -9.06 7.17 12.29
N GLY A 20 -9.03 8.02 11.25
CA GLY A 20 -8.86 7.59 9.86
C GLY A 20 -7.53 6.87 9.61
N LEU A 21 -6.42 7.37 10.20
CA LEU A 21 -5.14 6.67 10.12
C LEU A 21 -5.14 5.33 10.84
N LEU A 22 -5.82 5.20 11.98
CA LEU A 22 -5.96 3.91 12.67
C LEU A 22 -6.66 2.89 11.78
N VAL A 23 -7.70 3.31 11.06
CA VAL A 23 -8.42 2.45 10.10
C VAL A 23 -7.53 2.06 8.93
N LEU A 24 -6.66 2.97 8.46
CA LEU A 24 -5.72 2.73 7.35
C LEU A 24 -4.37 2.14 7.80
N GLN A 25 -4.17 1.83 9.09
CA GLN A 25 -2.90 1.34 9.63
C GLN A 25 -2.36 0.08 8.94
N HIS A 26 -3.23 -0.74 8.36
CA HIS A 26 -2.84 -1.93 7.59
C HIS A 26 -2.02 -1.58 6.34
N ARG A 27 -2.15 -0.36 5.82
CA ARG A 27 -1.42 0.13 4.64
C ARG A 27 0.01 0.58 4.97
N GLY A 28 0.28 0.98 6.22
CA GLY A 28 1.61 1.41 6.63
C GLY A 28 1.81 1.35 8.14
N GLN A 29 2.96 0.87 8.60
CA GLN A 29 3.28 0.66 10.02
C GLN A 29 4.67 1.17 10.40
N ASP A 30 5.38 1.80 9.47
CA ASP A 30 6.75 2.26 9.64
C ASP A 30 6.83 3.66 10.25
N ALA A 31 5.96 4.54 9.79
CA ALA A 31 5.85 5.90 10.30
C ALA A 31 4.42 6.43 10.12
N ALA A 32 4.06 7.41 10.92
CA ALA A 32 2.79 8.13 10.80
C ALA A 32 3.00 9.63 10.93
N GLY A 33 2.18 10.42 10.24
CA GLY A 33 2.23 11.87 10.30
C GLY A 33 0.87 12.50 10.05
N ILE A 34 0.60 13.59 10.73
CA ILE A 34 -0.58 14.45 10.57
C ILE A 34 -0.11 15.89 10.43
N ALA A 35 -0.69 16.59 9.48
CA ALA A 35 -0.59 18.03 9.38
C ALA A 35 -1.98 18.66 9.32
N THR A 36 -2.18 19.75 10.07
CA THR A 36 -3.43 20.54 10.06
C THR A 36 -3.15 21.97 9.68
N SER A 37 -4.18 22.69 9.23
CA SER A 37 -4.10 24.10 8.85
C SER A 37 -5.05 24.92 9.70
N GLU A 38 -4.51 25.98 10.31
CA GLU A 38 -5.27 27.04 10.98
C GLU A 38 -4.98 28.36 10.27
N GLY A 39 -5.88 28.79 9.39
CA GLY A 39 -5.64 29.89 8.46
C GLY A 39 -4.44 29.61 7.56
N GLN A 40 -3.42 30.46 7.59
CA GLN A 40 -2.20 30.29 6.79
C GLN A 40 -1.08 29.52 7.50
N THR A 41 -1.33 28.99 8.70
CA THR A 41 -0.32 28.31 9.49
C THR A 41 -0.56 26.80 9.48
N PHE A 42 0.50 26.04 9.17
CA PHE A 42 0.50 24.59 9.31
C PHE A 42 1.04 24.15 10.66
N HIS A 43 0.36 23.19 11.26
CA HIS A 43 0.80 22.45 12.43
C HIS A 43 1.03 21.01 12.03
N MET A 44 2.21 20.47 12.33
CA MET A 44 2.59 19.13 11.87
C MET A 44 3.27 18.35 12.99
N HIS A 45 2.87 17.08 13.12
CA HIS A 45 3.58 16.10 13.92
C HIS A 45 3.71 14.80 13.15
N LYS A 46 4.91 14.21 13.15
CA LYS A 46 5.20 12.93 12.50
C LYS A 46 6.32 12.19 13.22
N GLY A 47 6.33 10.88 13.11
CA GLY A 47 7.34 10.04 13.75
C GLY A 47 7.32 8.60 13.23
N GLY A 48 8.36 7.84 13.58
CA GLY A 48 8.45 6.41 13.32
C GLY A 48 7.55 5.61 14.27
N GLY A 49 6.90 4.57 13.76
CA GLY A 49 6.03 3.68 14.51
C GLY A 49 4.57 3.70 14.08
N LEU A 50 3.74 2.99 14.85
CA LEU A 50 2.30 2.95 14.62
C LEU A 50 1.64 4.28 15.01
N VAL A 51 0.48 4.56 14.43
CA VAL A 51 -0.29 5.79 14.71
C VAL A 51 -0.46 6.03 16.22
N ARG A 52 -0.84 5.00 16.99
CA ARG A 52 -1.01 5.09 18.44
C ARG A 52 0.29 5.37 19.22
N ASP A 53 1.44 4.99 18.64
CA ASP A 53 2.73 5.15 19.28
C ASP A 53 3.33 6.54 18.98
N VAL A 54 2.98 7.13 17.83
CA VAL A 54 3.41 8.47 17.39
C VAL A 54 2.55 9.56 18.00
N PHE A 55 1.22 9.36 18.08
CA PHE A 55 0.28 10.40 18.50
C PHE A 55 -0.23 10.19 19.94
N HIS A 56 0.29 10.98 20.86
CA HIS A 56 -0.20 11.09 22.22
C HIS A 56 -1.06 12.35 22.39
N THR A 57 -1.79 12.47 23.49
CA THR A 57 -2.69 13.60 23.77
C THR A 57 -2.03 14.97 23.56
N ARG A 58 -0.77 15.15 23.97
CA ARG A 58 -0.03 16.40 23.78
C ARG A 58 0.17 16.74 22.30
N ASN A 59 0.47 15.72 21.47
CA ASN A 59 0.69 15.90 20.05
C ASN A 59 -0.62 16.27 19.35
N MET A 60 -1.72 15.62 19.72
CA MET A 60 -3.05 15.89 19.18
C MET A 60 -3.54 17.30 19.49
N ARG A 61 -3.26 17.79 20.71
CA ARG A 61 -3.58 19.19 21.09
C ARG A 61 -2.78 20.24 20.33
N ALA A 62 -1.62 19.88 19.82
CA ALA A 62 -0.76 20.76 19.03
C ALA A 62 -1.12 20.78 17.54
N LEU A 63 -2.23 20.17 17.14
CA LEU A 63 -2.74 20.08 15.77
C LEU A 63 -4.13 20.74 15.66
N PRO A 64 -4.24 22.07 15.85
CA PRO A 64 -5.49 22.80 15.67
C PRO A 64 -5.82 22.95 14.18
N GLY A 65 -7.05 23.37 13.87
CA GLY A 65 -7.51 23.69 12.52
C GLY A 65 -8.58 22.76 11.99
N ASN A 66 -9.26 23.25 10.96
CA ASN A 66 -10.43 22.62 10.36
C ASN A 66 -10.14 21.91 9.03
N MET A 67 -8.90 21.94 8.60
CA MET A 67 -8.39 21.24 7.44
C MET A 67 -7.13 20.49 7.83
N GLY A 68 -6.92 19.30 7.24
CA GLY A 68 -5.72 18.54 7.50
C GLY A 68 -5.51 17.38 6.57
N ILE A 69 -4.27 16.91 6.52
CA ILE A 69 -3.88 15.67 5.84
C ILE A 69 -3.15 14.73 6.78
N ALA A 70 -3.23 13.45 6.49
CA ALA A 70 -2.58 12.43 7.29
C ALA A 70 -2.00 11.32 6.42
N HIS A 71 -0.95 10.68 6.91
CA HIS A 71 -0.21 9.66 6.20
C HIS A 71 0.27 8.56 7.15
N CYS A 72 0.10 7.28 6.76
CA CYS A 72 0.81 6.15 7.35
C CYS A 72 1.72 5.52 6.30
N ARG A 73 3.00 5.42 6.65
CA ARG A 73 4.07 5.03 5.72
C ARG A 73 4.28 3.52 5.70
N TYR A 74 4.42 3.00 4.49
CA TYR A 74 5.07 1.72 4.21
C TYR A 74 6.30 2.02 3.34
N PRO A 75 7.52 1.64 3.74
CA PRO A 75 8.73 2.02 3.00
C PRO A 75 8.75 1.33 1.63
N THR A 76 8.78 2.12 0.56
CA THR A 76 8.86 1.63 -0.84
C THR A 76 10.13 2.10 -1.54
N ALA A 77 10.57 3.32 -1.23
CA ALA A 77 11.81 3.93 -1.68
C ALA A 77 12.49 4.60 -0.48
N GLY A 78 13.82 4.77 -0.55
CA GLY A 78 14.60 5.38 0.52
C GLY A 78 14.98 4.42 1.65
N SER A 79 15.49 4.96 2.76
CA SER A 79 15.89 4.18 3.94
C SER A 79 14.69 3.90 4.85
N PRO A 80 14.43 2.63 5.21
CA PRO A 80 13.35 2.29 6.15
C PRO A 80 13.48 2.94 7.53
N SER A 81 14.70 3.26 7.96
CA SER A 81 14.99 3.82 9.27
C SER A 81 15.00 5.36 9.31
N SER A 82 14.90 6.04 8.15
CA SER A 82 14.99 7.49 8.08
C SER A 82 13.71 8.20 8.54
N ALA A 83 13.75 8.79 9.73
CA ALA A 83 12.69 9.67 10.23
C ALA A 83 12.45 10.89 9.32
N ALA A 84 13.47 11.33 8.58
CA ALA A 84 13.37 12.43 7.63
C ALA A 84 12.43 12.13 6.45
N GLU A 85 12.25 10.85 6.10
CA GLU A 85 11.36 10.40 5.02
C GLU A 85 9.93 10.16 5.47
N SER A 86 9.61 10.37 6.74
CA SER A 86 8.23 10.34 7.21
C SER A 86 7.41 11.45 6.58
N GLN A 87 6.22 11.12 6.11
CA GLN A 87 5.29 12.07 5.51
C GLN A 87 4.26 12.57 6.56
N PRO A 88 3.62 13.75 6.34
CA PRO A 88 3.70 14.61 5.16
C PRO A 88 5.03 15.38 5.03
N PHE A 89 5.36 15.77 3.79
CA PHE A 89 6.44 16.71 3.48
C PHE A 89 5.91 18.14 3.39
N TYR A 90 6.80 19.13 3.65
CA TYR A 90 6.47 20.54 3.60
C TYR A 90 7.48 21.33 2.75
N VAL A 91 6.98 22.28 1.98
CA VAL A 91 7.77 23.28 1.29
C VAL A 91 7.15 24.67 1.52
N ASN A 92 8.00 25.68 1.78
CA ASN A 92 7.53 27.04 2.09
C ASN A 92 7.38 27.96 0.88
N SER A 93 8.07 27.69 -0.23
CA SER A 93 8.11 28.57 -1.40
C SER A 93 7.58 27.86 -2.65
N PRO A 94 6.79 28.59 -3.50
CA PRO A 94 6.33 29.97 -3.37
C PRO A 94 5.09 30.10 -2.46
N PHE A 95 4.35 29.04 -2.31
CA PHE A 95 3.20 28.87 -1.43
C PHE A 95 3.53 27.81 -0.38
N GLY A 96 3.13 27.99 0.86
CA GLY A 96 3.24 26.94 1.86
C GLY A 96 2.44 25.71 1.38
N ILE A 97 3.11 24.56 1.16
CA ILE A 97 2.46 23.34 0.70
C ILE A 97 2.88 22.18 1.60
N VAL A 98 1.90 21.42 2.05
CA VAL A 98 2.11 20.15 2.77
C VAL A 98 1.51 19.03 1.93
N LEU A 99 2.24 17.93 1.73
CA LEU A 99 1.85 16.86 0.81
C LEU A 99 2.07 15.48 1.43
N GLY A 100 1.07 14.60 1.25
CA GLY A 100 1.13 13.18 1.47
C GLY A 100 0.91 12.40 0.16
N HIS A 101 1.71 11.37 -0.06
CA HIS A 101 1.75 10.60 -1.31
C HIS A 101 1.69 9.11 -1.04
N ASN A 102 0.86 8.40 -1.79
CA ASN A 102 0.84 6.95 -1.89
C ASN A 102 1.17 6.53 -3.33
N GLY A 103 2.30 5.88 -3.52
CA GLY A 103 2.74 5.42 -4.84
C GLY A 103 4.25 5.35 -4.96
N ASN A 104 4.76 5.50 -6.17
CA ASN A 104 6.17 5.64 -6.48
C ASN A 104 6.36 6.23 -7.87
N LEU A 105 7.25 7.20 -7.99
CA LEU A 105 7.66 7.79 -9.27
C LEU A 105 8.77 6.97 -9.91
N THR A 106 8.58 6.60 -11.17
CA THR A 106 9.59 5.85 -11.94
C THR A 106 10.72 6.75 -12.45
N ASN A 107 10.51 8.06 -12.52
CA ASN A 107 11.48 9.04 -13.01
C ASN A 107 11.97 10.03 -11.93
N SER A 108 11.86 9.68 -10.65
CA SER A 108 12.22 10.56 -9.52
C SER A 108 13.66 11.08 -9.60
N GLU A 109 14.63 10.22 -9.97
CA GLU A 109 16.04 10.60 -10.04
C GLU A 109 16.30 11.62 -11.15
N SER A 110 15.71 11.44 -12.34
CA SER A 110 15.84 12.42 -13.43
C SER A 110 15.19 13.75 -13.09
N LEU A 111 14.02 13.72 -12.43
CA LEU A 111 13.36 14.93 -11.95
C LEU A 111 14.20 15.66 -10.89
N LYS A 112 14.83 14.95 -9.97
CA LYS A 112 15.71 15.51 -8.95
C LYS A 112 16.88 16.29 -9.59
N GLN A 113 17.49 15.71 -10.62
CA GLN A 113 18.57 16.38 -11.36
C GLN A 113 18.09 17.60 -12.18
N GLU A 114 16.93 17.49 -12.82
CA GLU A 114 16.30 18.60 -13.55
C GLU A 114 15.99 19.76 -12.62
N MET A 115 15.34 19.50 -11.49
CA MET A 115 14.97 20.50 -10.50
C MET A 115 16.19 21.21 -9.89
N PHE A 116 17.27 20.49 -9.65
CA PHE A 116 18.51 21.10 -9.16
C PHE A 116 19.11 22.07 -10.20
N ARG A 117 19.10 21.69 -11.49
CA ARG A 117 19.75 22.47 -12.56
C ARG A 117 18.89 23.61 -13.09
N GLN A 118 17.58 23.41 -13.21
CA GLN A 118 16.66 24.34 -13.87
C GLN A 118 15.83 25.14 -12.87
N ASP A 119 15.26 24.44 -11.89
CA ASP A 119 14.32 25.04 -10.94
C ASP A 119 15.04 25.58 -9.68
N LEU A 120 16.37 25.33 -9.57
CA LEU A 120 17.23 25.71 -8.42
C LEU A 120 16.69 25.23 -7.07
N ARG A 121 16.06 24.05 -7.05
CA ARG A 121 15.49 23.44 -5.84
C ARG A 121 16.37 22.30 -5.34
N HIS A 122 16.67 22.33 -4.05
CA HIS A 122 17.38 21.25 -3.37
C HIS A 122 16.39 20.25 -2.80
N ILE A 123 16.64 18.96 -3.04
CA ILE A 123 15.90 17.84 -2.46
C ILE A 123 16.74 17.24 -1.34
N ASN A 124 16.20 17.21 -0.13
CA ASN A 124 16.95 16.85 1.07
C ASN A 124 16.98 15.34 1.33
N THR A 125 15.98 14.60 0.85
CA THR A 125 15.85 13.16 1.08
C THR A 125 15.94 12.35 -0.22
N ASN A 126 15.90 11.03 -0.10
CA ASN A 126 15.78 10.13 -1.26
C ASN A 126 14.32 9.76 -1.56
N SER A 127 13.36 10.40 -0.90
CA SER A 127 11.94 10.16 -1.13
C SER A 127 11.46 10.81 -2.42
N ASP A 128 10.84 10.03 -3.28
CA ASP A 128 10.13 10.48 -4.47
C ASP A 128 8.97 11.44 -4.14
N SER A 129 8.42 11.34 -2.94
CA SER A 129 7.35 12.23 -2.45
C SER A 129 7.83 13.66 -2.23
N GLU A 130 9.09 13.85 -1.79
CA GLU A 130 9.70 15.19 -1.71
C GLU A 130 9.95 15.76 -3.10
N VAL A 131 10.34 14.92 -4.06
CA VAL A 131 10.48 15.31 -5.47
C VAL A 131 9.13 15.77 -6.02
N LEU A 132 8.08 14.97 -5.84
CA LEU A 132 6.72 15.29 -6.30
C LEU A 132 6.18 16.59 -5.71
N LEU A 133 6.41 16.83 -4.41
CA LEU A 133 6.04 18.07 -3.74
C LEU A 133 6.72 19.28 -4.37
N ASN A 134 8.02 19.18 -4.64
CA ASN A 134 8.79 20.26 -5.22
C ASN A 134 8.44 20.51 -6.69
N VAL A 135 8.10 19.46 -7.47
CA VAL A 135 7.53 19.61 -8.81
C VAL A 135 6.21 20.39 -8.73
N LEU A 136 5.29 19.99 -7.84
CA LEU A 136 4.02 20.70 -7.67
C LEU A 136 4.24 22.17 -7.27
N ALA A 137 5.17 22.45 -6.37
CA ALA A 137 5.49 23.81 -5.94
C ALA A 137 6.04 24.67 -7.09
N HIS A 138 6.90 24.10 -7.93
CA HIS A 138 7.41 24.77 -9.11
C HIS A 138 6.29 25.05 -10.13
N GLU A 139 5.46 24.07 -10.44
CA GLU A 139 4.37 24.23 -11.41
C GLU A 139 3.29 25.22 -10.93
N LEU A 140 3.04 25.30 -9.63
CA LEU A 140 2.17 26.34 -9.06
C LEU A 140 2.80 27.73 -9.22
N GLN A 141 4.11 27.86 -9.08
CA GLN A 141 4.84 29.10 -9.31
C GLN A 141 4.74 29.56 -10.76
N GLU A 142 5.01 28.66 -11.69
CA GLU A 142 4.96 28.95 -13.14
C GLU A 142 3.54 29.28 -13.63
N ALA A 143 2.52 28.59 -13.10
CA ALA A 143 1.14 28.84 -13.46
C ALA A 143 0.58 30.17 -12.88
N SER A 144 1.18 30.67 -11.79
CA SER A 144 0.70 31.87 -11.09
C SER A 144 1.28 33.15 -11.66
N THR A 145 0.46 34.04 -12.20
CA THR A 145 0.91 35.33 -12.76
C THR A 145 1.08 36.44 -11.73
N ASN A 146 0.38 36.38 -10.61
CA ASN A 146 0.32 37.46 -9.58
C ASN A 146 0.50 36.95 -8.15
N TYR A 147 1.14 35.78 -7.97
CA TYR A 147 1.28 35.11 -6.67
C TYR A 147 -0.07 34.87 -5.97
N LYS A 148 -1.14 34.76 -6.75
CA LYS A 148 -2.48 34.37 -6.29
C LYS A 148 -2.86 33.08 -7.00
N LEU A 149 -3.51 32.20 -6.27
CA LEU A 149 -4.04 30.96 -6.78
C LEU A 149 -5.56 31.04 -6.86
N ASP A 150 -6.09 30.41 -7.89
CA ASP A 150 -7.48 30.05 -8.03
C ASP A 150 -7.57 28.57 -8.47
N PRO A 151 -8.75 27.98 -8.48
CA PRO A 151 -8.89 26.57 -8.89
C PRO A 151 -8.36 26.28 -10.30
N GLN A 152 -8.43 27.25 -11.24
CA GLN A 152 -7.96 27.07 -12.62
C GLN A 152 -6.41 27.00 -12.68
N ILE A 153 -5.74 27.85 -11.93
CA ILE A 153 -4.29 27.89 -11.80
C ILE A 153 -3.80 26.59 -11.14
N ILE A 154 -4.47 26.14 -10.06
CA ILE A 154 -4.13 24.90 -9.36
C ILE A 154 -4.26 23.70 -10.32
N PHE A 155 -5.33 23.62 -11.09
CA PHE A 155 -5.52 22.54 -12.06
C PHE A 155 -4.55 22.63 -13.24
N ALA A 156 -4.13 23.82 -13.65
CA ALA A 156 -3.09 23.97 -14.66
C ALA A 156 -1.73 23.44 -14.16
N ALA A 157 -1.38 23.71 -12.89
CA ALA A 157 -0.19 23.17 -12.25
C ALA A 157 -0.23 21.64 -12.15
N VAL A 158 -1.36 21.04 -11.74
CA VAL A 158 -1.51 19.58 -11.73
C VAL A 158 -1.40 18.99 -13.14
N SER A 159 -1.93 19.67 -14.15
CA SER A 159 -1.75 19.24 -15.55
C SER A 159 -0.27 19.22 -15.97
N ALA A 160 0.53 20.14 -15.45
CA ALA A 160 1.98 20.14 -15.68
C ALA A 160 2.70 19.02 -14.88
N VAL A 161 2.29 18.78 -13.62
CA VAL A 161 2.76 17.63 -12.83
C VAL A 161 2.55 16.34 -13.62
N HIS A 162 1.37 16.10 -14.19
CA HIS A 162 1.08 14.88 -14.99
C HIS A 162 1.94 14.77 -16.26
N ARG A 163 2.44 15.88 -16.80
CA ARG A 163 3.38 15.84 -17.94
C ARG A 163 4.81 15.49 -17.53
N ARG A 164 5.24 15.93 -16.34
CA ARG A 164 6.61 15.73 -15.82
C ARG A 164 6.77 14.42 -15.08
N CYS A 165 5.84 14.10 -14.17
CA CYS A 165 5.92 12.93 -13.30
C CYS A 165 5.42 11.68 -14.01
N ARG A 166 6.17 10.57 -13.87
CA ARG A 166 5.81 9.24 -14.34
C ARG A 166 5.78 8.27 -13.18
N GLY A 167 4.97 7.23 -13.30
CA GLY A 167 4.78 6.24 -12.24
C GLY A 167 3.35 6.22 -11.73
N ALA A 168 3.18 5.80 -10.50
CA ALA A 168 1.89 5.72 -9.84
C ALA A 168 1.83 6.65 -8.63
N TYR A 169 0.78 7.46 -8.52
CA TYR A 169 0.61 8.36 -7.38
C TYR A 169 -0.84 8.71 -7.11
N ALA A 170 -1.23 8.58 -5.85
CA ALA A 170 -2.37 9.23 -5.26
C ALA A 170 -1.86 10.25 -4.24
N VAL A 171 -2.33 11.48 -4.30
CA VAL A 171 -1.81 12.62 -3.55
C VAL A 171 -2.92 13.33 -2.82
N VAL A 172 -2.63 13.72 -1.58
CA VAL A 172 -3.38 14.73 -0.82
C VAL A 172 -2.41 15.84 -0.42
N ALA A 173 -2.78 17.10 -0.63
CA ALA A 173 -1.94 18.24 -0.30
C ALA A 173 -2.80 19.38 0.25
N MET A 174 -2.23 20.20 1.12
CA MET A 174 -2.82 21.47 1.56
C MET A 174 -1.98 22.62 1.04
N ILE A 175 -2.63 23.67 0.57
CA ILE A 175 -2.01 24.92 0.14
C ILE A 175 -2.46 26.00 1.13
N ALA A 176 -1.51 26.62 1.85
CA ALA A 176 -1.79 27.57 2.93
C ALA A 176 -2.66 28.74 2.49
N GLY A 177 -3.80 28.93 3.16
CA GLY A 177 -4.77 30.00 2.85
C GLY A 177 -5.57 29.77 1.57
N TYR A 178 -5.54 28.55 0.99
CA TYR A 178 -6.30 28.23 -0.22
C TYR A 178 -7.20 27.01 -0.08
N GLY A 179 -6.67 25.85 0.38
CA GLY A 179 -7.50 24.66 0.51
C GLY A 179 -6.76 23.33 0.41
N LEU A 180 -7.56 22.28 0.28
CA LEU A 180 -7.14 20.88 0.12
C LEU A 180 -7.17 20.51 -1.37
N LEU A 181 -6.04 20.04 -1.88
CA LEU A 181 -5.87 19.49 -3.22
C LEU A 181 -5.69 17.97 -3.13
N ALA A 182 -6.38 17.22 -3.98
CA ALA A 182 -6.12 15.79 -4.16
C ALA A 182 -6.11 15.45 -5.65
N PHE A 183 -5.22 14.54 -6.06
CA PHE A 183 -5.15 14.10 -7.46
C PHE A 183 -4.60 12.69 -7.59
N ARG A 184 -4.97 12.03 -8.69
CA ARG A 184 -4.64 10.64 -8.98
C ARG A 184 -3.85 10.54 -10.28
N ASP A 185 -2.91 9.60 -10.36
CA ASP A 185 -2.09 9.38 -11.56
C ASP A 185 -2.93 9.12 -12.83
N PRO A 186 -2.39 9.35 -14.04
CA PRO A 186 -3.13 9.23 -15.30
C PRO A 186 -3.64 7.83 -15.62
N TYR A 187 -3.11 6.80 -14.95
CA TYR A 187 -3.52 5.40 -15.12
C TYR A 187 -4.45 4.93 -13.99
N GLY A 188 -4.64 5.73 -12.93
CA GLY A 188 -5.44 5.35 -11.78
C GLY A 188 -4.91 4.13 -11.04
N ILE A 189 -3.57 3.96 -11.01
CA ILE A 189 -2.94 2.79 -10.39
C ILE A 189 -3.20 2.75 -8.89
N ARG A 190 -2.99 3.92 -8.21
CA ARG A 190 -3.24 4.01 -6.78
C ARG A 190 -4.66 4.48 -6.49
N PRO A 191 -5.33 3.87 -5.51
CA PRO A 191 -6.70 4.22 -5.18
C PRO A 191 -6.80 5.57 -4.48
N LEU A 192 -7.88 6.30 -4.75
CA LEU A 192 -8.24 7.53 -4.09
C LEU A 192 -9.75 7.75 -4.19
N VAL A 193 -10.44 7.85 -3.07
CA VAL A 193 -11.90 7.97 -2.97
C VAL A 193 -12.31 9.23 -2.24
N ILE A 194 -13.43 9.83 -2.63
CA ILE A 194 -14.00 11.04 -2.04
C ILE A 194 -15.29 10.70 -1.33
N GLY A 195 -15.43 11.21 -0.13
CA GLY A 195 -16.68 11.23 0.62
C GLY A 195 -17.08 12.62 1.08
N ARG A 196 -18.35 12.75 1.47
CA ARG A 196 -18.87 13.98 2.06
C ARG A 196 -19.93 13.69 3.11
N VAL A 197 -20.12 14.63 4.01
CA VAL A 197 -21.25 14.65 4.95
C VAL A 197 -21.92 16.00 4.90
N ASP A 198 -23.26 15.99 4.92
CA ASP A 198 -24.07 17.22 5.00
C ASP A 198 -24.28 17.57 6.48
N THR A 199 -23.79 18.72 6.88
CA THR A 199 -23.92 19.22 8.25
C THR A 199 -25.15 20.10 8.46
N GLY A 200 -25.96 20.30 7.43
CA GLY A 200 -27.07 21.28 7.42
C GLY A 200 -26.61 22.75 7.29
N LYS A 201 -25.29 22.98 7.35
CA LYS A 201 -24.63 24.28 7.11
C LYS A 201 -23.69 24.27 5.91
N GLY A 202 -23.70 23.18 5.15
CA GLY A 202 -22.84 22.89 4.02
C GLY A 202 -22.12 21.54 4.18
N TYR A 203 -21.39 21.17 3.16
CA TYR A 203 -20.69 19.90 3.14
C TYR A 203 -19.33 19.97 3.83
N GLU A 204 -18.96 18.86 4.49
CA GLU A 204 -17.61 18.54 4.87
C GLU A 204 -17.12 17.41 3.96
N TYR A 205 -15.83 17.40 3.66
CA TYR A 205 -15.25 16.46 2.70
C TYR A 205 -14.11 15.66 3.30
N LEU A 206 -14.02 14.40 2.88
CA LEU A 206 -12.93 13.50 3.20
C LEU A 206 -12.45 12.81 1.93
N VAL A 207 -11.13 12.79 1.71
CA VAL A 207 -10.46 12.06 0.64
C VAL A 207 -9.55 11.03 1.28
N ALA A 208 -9.59 9.79 0.81
CA ALA A 208 -8.83 8.69 1.43
C ALA A 208 -8.35 7.66 0.42
N SER A 209 -7.35 6.87 0.80
CA SER A 209 -6.89 5.71 0.03
C SER A 209 -7.95 4.61 -0.10
N GLU A 210 -8.82 4.44 0.90
CA GLU A 210 -9.86 3.39 0.92
C GLU A 210 -11.17 3.91 1.48
N SER A 211 -12.28 3.38 0.97
CA SER A 211 -13.63 3.76 1.39
C SER A 211 -13.93 3.45 2.85
N VAL A 212 -13.28 2.43 3.42
CA VAL A 212 -13.45 2.05 4.82
C VAL A 212 -13.14 3.19 5.81
N ALA A 213 -12.25 4.13 5.42
CA ALA A 213 -11.99 5.32 6.23
C ALA A 213 -13.19 6.28 6.22
N LEU A 214 -13.88 6.40 5.07
CA LEU A 214 -15.10 7.19 4.93
C LEU A 214 -16.22 6.61 5.79
N ASP A 215 -16.47 5.31 5.64
CA ASP A 215 -17.54 4.60 6.36
C ASP A 215 -17.35 4.71 7.88
N THR A 216 -16.12 4.48 8.36
CA THR A 216 -15.82 4.54 9.80
C THR A 216 -15.99 5.95 10.38
N LEU A 217 -15.68 6.98 9.59
CA LEU A 217 -15.77 8.39 10.01
C LEU A 217 -17.13 9.03 9.71
N GLY A 218 -18.09 8.28 9.15
CA GLY A 218 -19.45 8.74 8.88
C GLY A 218 -19.62 9.58 7.63
N PHE A 219 -18.67 9.50 6.67
CA PHE A 219 -18.77 10.18 5.39
C PHE A 219 -19.41 9.26 4.35
N GLN A 220 -20.36 9.79 3.59
CA GLN A 220 -20.95 9.07 2.46
C GLN A 220 -19.99 9.09 1.28
N ILE A 221 -19.76 7.93 0.67
CA ILE A 221 -18.96 7.81 -0.56
C ILE A 221 -19.63 8.59 -1.67
N VAL A 222 -18.91 9.51 -2.30
CA VAL A 222 -19.35 10.24 -3.49
C VAL A 222 -18.95 9.50 -4.75
N ARG A 223 -17.64 9.24 -4.89
CA ARG A 223 -17.03 8.50 -6.00
C ARG A 223 -15.53 8.32 -5.79
N ASP A 224 -14.92 7.48 -6.59
CA ASP A 224 -13.48 7.47 -6.75
C ASP A 224 -13.01 8.71 -7.54
N VAL A 225 -11.76 9.16 -7.30
CA VAL A 225 -11.07 10.14 -8.15
C VAL A 225 -10.68 9.44 -9.45
N ALA A 226 -11.06 10.01 -10.58
CA ALA A 226 -10.77 9.41 -11.87
C ALA A 226 -9.27 9.47 -12.21
N PRO A 227 -8.76 8.59 -13.10
CA PRO A 227 -7.39 8.66 -13.58
C PRO A 227 -7.05 10.04 -14.14
N GLY A 228 -5.97 10.67 -13.64
CA GLY A 228 -5.53 11.99 -14.07
C GLY A 228 -6.40 13.16 -13.65
N GLU A 229 -7.39 12.92 -12.80
CA GLU A 229 -8.26 13.96 -12.23
C GLU A 229 -7.60 14.60 -11.00
N ALA A 230 -7.86 15.89 -10.84
CA ALA A 230 -7.65 16.63 -9.61
C ALA A 230 -8.96 17.15 -9.03
N VAL A 231 -9.05 17.13 -7.71
CA VAL A 231 -10.12 17.77 -6.92
C VAL A 231 -9.49 18.80 -6.00
N PHE A 232 -10.16 19.92 -5.84
CA PHE A 232 -9.76 20.97 -4.95
C PHE A 232 -10.97 21.40 -4.10
N ILE A 233 -10.74 21.56 -2.81
CA ILE A 233 -11.77 21.99 -1.85
C ILE A 233 -11.17 23.22 -1.15
N ASP A 234 -11.79 24.39 -1.35
CA ASP A 234 -11.31 25.62 -0.74
C ASP A 234 -11.63 25.70 0.76
N GLU A 235 -11.14 26.76 1.44
CA GLU A 235 -11.36 26.97 2.87
C GLU A 235 -12.85 27.19 3.22
N GLU A 236 -13.66 27.66 2.27
CA GLU A 236 -15.11 27.83 2.42
C GLU A 236 -15.88 26.52 2.26
N GLY A 237 -15.22 25.43 1.78
CA GLY A 237 -15.82 24.12 1.52
C GLY A 237 -16.46 24.02 0.13
N ASN A 238 -16.11 24.89 -0.82
CA ASN A 238 -16.52 24.73 -2.20
C ASN A 238 -15.69 23.64 -2.88
N PHE A 239 -16.36 22.75 -3.59
CA PHE A 239 -15.76 21.62 -4.27
C PHE A 239 -15.58 21.88 -5.76
N TYR A 240 -14.36 21.72 -6.24
CA TYR A 240 -13.99 21.83 -7.64
C TYR A 240 -13.31 20.55 -8.11
N SER A 241 -13.56 20.14 -9.36
CA SER A 241 -12.84 19.02 -9.97
C SER A 241 -12.55 19.27 -11.45
N ARG A 242 -11.45 18.71 -11.93
CA ARG A 242 -11.04 18.83 -13.33
C ARG A 242 -10.20 17.63 -13.76
N GLN A 243 -10.46 17.20 -15.01
CA GLN A 243 -9.56 16.28 -15.70
C GLN A 243 -8.29 17.04 -16.11
N CYS A 244 -7.14 16.68 -15.49
CA CYS A 244 -5.86 17.37 -15.66
C CYS A 244 -4.91 16.67 -16.61
N ALA A 245 -5.02 15.33 -16.76
CA ALA A 245 -4.19 14.60 -17.71
C ALA A 245 -4.82 14.53 -19.10
N ALA A 246 -4.01 14.72 -20.14
CA ALA A 246 -4.46 14.71 -21.55
C ALA A 246 -4.84 13.31 -22.05
N LYS A 247 -4.18 12.28 -21.51
CA LYS A 247 -4.45 10.87 -21.83
C LYS A 247 -4.60 10.11 -20.54
N THR A 248 -5.66 9.32 -20.44
CA THR A 248 -5.95 8.54 -19.24
C THR A 248 -6.45 7.15 -19.60
N SER A 249 -6.19 6.21 -18.73
CA SER A 249 -6.80 4.88 -18.74
C SER A 249 -6.93 4.38 -17.30
N LEU A 250 -7.98 3.61 -17.02
CA LEU A 250 -8.18 3.06 -15.69
C LEU A 250 -7.53 1.68 -15.61
N ASN A 251 -6.40 1.62 -14.93
CA ASN A 251 -5.60 0.41 -14.72
C ASN A 251 -5.26 0.27 -13.22
N PRO A 252 -6.23 0.01 -12.36
CA PRO A 252 -5.96 -0.10 -10.94
C PRO A 252 -5.02 -1.27 -10.66
N CYS A 253 -4.19 -1.11 -9.65
CA CYS A 253 -3.30 -2.18 -9.22
C CYS A 253 -4.11 -3.38 -8.75
N ILE A 254 -4.01 -4.49 -9.46
CA ILE A 254 -4.78 -5.69 -9.14
C ILE A 254 -4.43 -6.30 -7.78
N PHE A 255 -3.20 -6.05 -7.29
CA PHE A 255 -2.74 -6.53 -5.99
C PHE A 255 -3.44 -5.85 -4.81
N GLU A 256 -4.10 -4.71 -5.03
CA GLU A 256 -5.00 -4.11 -4.05
C GLU A 256 -6.16 -5.05 -3.72
N TYR A 257 -6.79 -5.62 -4.72
CA TYR A 257 -7.91 -6.56 -4.55
C TYR A 257 -7.46 -7.90 -3.98
N VAL A 258 -6.26 -8.37 -4.34
CA VAL A 258 -5.71 -9.64 -3.85
C VAL A 258 -5.41 -9.56 -2.35
N TYR A 259 -4.66 -8.53 -1.93
CA TYR A 259 -4.06 -8.52 -0.59
C TYR A 259 -4.16 -7.19 0.15
N LEU A 260 -3.86 -6.06 -0.54
CA LEU A 260 -3.49 -4.83 0.15
C LEU A 260 -4.68 -4.10 0.78
N ALA A 261 -5.80 -3.98 0.04
CA ALA A 261 -6.99 -3.33 0.56
C ALA A 261 -7.71 -4.20 1.59
N ARG A 262 -8.43 -3.56 2.49
CA ARG A 262 -9.32 -4.27 3.41
C ARG A 262 -10.50 -4.89 2.64
N PRO A 263 -10.98 -6.07 3.06
CA PRO A 263 -12.10 -6.72 2.36
C PRO A 263 -13.39 -5.90 2.38
N ASP A 264 -13.59 -5.07 3.38
CA ASP A 264 -14.73 -4.18 3.53
C ASP A 264 -14.63 -2.85 2.74
N SER A 265 -13.59 -2.69 1.91
CA SER A 265 -13.42 -1.52 1.05
C SER A 265 -14.12 -1.69 -0.30
N LEU A 266 -14.63 -0.55 -0.83
CA LEU A 266 -15.04 -0.36 -2.21
C LEU A 266 -13.96 0.45 -2.94
N MET A 267 -13.51 -0.01 -4.10
CA MET A 267 -12.47 0.63 -4.90
C MET A 267 -12.82 0.56 -6.38
N ASP A 268 -12.83 1.70 -7.05
CA ASP A 268 -13.23 1.82 -8.47
C ASP A 268 -14.59 1.12 -8.77
N GLY A 269 -15.51 1.23 -7.80
CA GLY A 269 -16.85 0.64 -7.87
C GLY A 269 -16.90 -0.88 -7.67
N VAL A 270 -15.82 -1.48 -7.14
CA VAL A 270 -15.71 -2.93 -6.89
C VAL A 270 -15.57 -3.22 -5.40
N SER A 271 -16.34 -4.16 -4.89
CA SER A 271 -16.17 -4.71 -3.55
C SER A 271 -14.94 -5.63 -3.51
N VAL A 272 -13.98 -5.31 -2.66
CA VAL A 272 -12.80 -6.16 -2.45
C VAL A 272 -13.19 -7.54 -1.91
N TYR A 273 -14.21 -7.59 -1.03
CA TYR A 273 -14.72 -8.85 -0.51
C TYR A 273 -15.30 -9.75 -1.60
N GLU A 274 -16.17 -9.19 -2.45
CA GLU A 274 -16.81 -9.90 -3.57
C GLU A 274 -15.75 -10.43 -4.56
N THR A 275 -14.77 -9.59 -4.90
CA THR A 275 -13.63 -10.02 -5.72
C THR A 275 -12.92 -11.25 -5.13
N ARG A 276 -12.68 -11.27 -3.82
CA ARG A 276 -12.03 -12.42 -3.17
C ARG A 276 -12.90 -13.67 -3.15
N LEU A 277 -14.22 -13.53 -3.13
CA LEU A 277 -15.13 -14.67 -3.35
C LEU A 277 -14.98 -15.20 -4.79
N HIS A 278 -15.04 -14.32 -5.80
CA HIS A 278 -14.86 -14.72 -7.21
C HIS A 278 -13.49 -15.37 -7.46
N MET A 279 -12.42 -14.88 -6.82
CA MET A 279 -11.11 -15.56 -6.88
C MET A 279 -11.19 -17.01 -6.38
N GLY A 280 -11.95 -17.26 -5.31
CA GLY A 280 -12.21 -18.60 -4.78
C GLY A 280 -12.99 -19.48 -5.76
N GLU A 281 -13.98 -18.93 -6.46
CA GLU A 281 -14.76 -19.63 -7.49
C GLU A 281 -13.90 -20.04 -8.67
N GLN A 282 -13.11 -19.11 -9.21
CA GLN A 282 -12.20 -19.39 -10.33
C GLN A 282 -11.16 -20.46 -9.96
N LEU A 283 -10.61 -20.37 -8.75
CA LEU A 283 -9.67 -21.37 -8.26
C LEU A 283 -10.32 -22.75 -8.06
N ALA A 284 -11.56 -22.81 -7.59
CA ALA A 284 -12.33 -24.04 -7.46
C ALA A 284 -12.61 -24.69 -8.84
N ALA A 285 -12.96 -23.88 -9.85
CA ALA A 285 -13.15 -24.36 -11.21
C ALA A 285 -11.85 -24.98 -11.77
N LYS A 286 -10.71 -24.33 -11.56
CA LYS A 286 -9.40 -24.87 -11.95
C LYS A 286 -9.09 -26.19 -11.24
N ILE A 287 -9.30 -26.27 -9.94
CA ILE A 287 -9.05 -27.49 -9.14
C ILE A 287 -9.94 -28.63 -9.65
N ARG A 288 -11.21 -28.39 -9.88
CA ARG A 288 -12.16 -29.39 -10.40
C ARG A 288 -11.72 -29.94 -11.76
N ASN A 289 -11.23 -29.07 -12.63
CA ASN A 289 -10.90 -29.46 -14.01
C ASN A 289 -9.51 -30.11 -14.15
N GLN A 290 -8.53 -29.68 -13.36
CA GLN A 290 -7.13 -30.06 -13.55
C GLN A 290 -6.55 -30.90 -12.41
N TYR A 291 -7.13 -30.80 -11.20
CA TYR A 291 -6.60 -31.39 -9.97
C TYR A 291 -7.61 -32.28 -9.24
N ALA A 292 -8.64 -32.79 -9.94
CA ALA A 292 -9.65 -33.68 -9.37
C ALA A 292 -9.07 -34.98 -8.77
N HIS A 293 -7.87 -35.37 -9.20
CA HIS A 293 -7.14 -36.52 -8.65
C HIS A 293 -6.55 -36.29 -7.25
N LEU A 294 -6.49 -35.06 -6.80
CA LEU A 294 -6.08 -34.74 -5.44
C LEU A 294 -7.25 -35.01 -4.49
N ASN A 295 -7.18 -36.10 -3.74
CA ASN A 295 -8.21 -36.44 -2.75
C ASN A 295 -8.12 -35.48 -1.56
N ILE A 296 -8.74 -34.29 -1.67
CA ILE A 296 -8.74 -33.24 -0.65
C ILE A 296 -9.86 -33.53 0.34
N ASP A 297 -9.54 -33.58 1.65
CA ASP A 297 -10.52 -33.80 2.72
C ASP A 297 -11.04 -32.47 3.30
N VAL A 298 -10.18 -31.44 3.35
CA VAL A 298 -10.49 -30.19 4.02
C VAL A 298 -9.74 -29.02 3.38
N VAL A 299 -10.40 -27.85 3.35
CA VAL A 299 -9.82 -26.57 2.94
C VAL A 299 -9.55 -25.72 4.18
N ILE A 300 -8.34 -25.23 4.30
CA ILE A 300 -7.89 -24.42 5.44
C ILE A 300 -7.27 -23.11 4.93
N PRO A 301 -7.80 -21.94 5.31
CA PRO A 301 -7.24 -20.64 4.93
C PRO A 301 -5.97 -20.32 5.72
N ILE A 302 -5.09 -19.56 5.11
CA ILE A 302 -4.04 -18.83 5.83
C ILE A 302 -4.63 -17.48 6.28
N PRO A 303 -4.82 -17.24 7.60
CA PRO A 303 -5.49 -16.04 8.07
C PRO A 303 -4.65 -14.78 7.88
N ASP A 304 -5.24 -13.62 7.59
CA ASP A 304 -6.69 -13.33 7.55
C ASP A 304 -7.20 -13.12 6.10
N SER A 305 -6.35 -12.75 5.15
CA SER A 305 -6.68 -12.26 3.80
C SER A 305 -7.29 -13.32 2.88
N SER A 306 -6.89 -14.58 3.04
CA SER A 306 -7.35 -15.68 2.18
C SER A 306 -8.70 -16.28 2.59
N ARG A 307 -9.27 -15.90 3.74
CA ARG A 307 -10.54 -16.50 4.25
C ARG A 307 -11.70 -16.46 3.26
N PRO A 308 -12.01 -15.30 2.62
CA PRO A 308 -13.12 -15.27 1.65
C PRO A 308 -12.90 -16.21 0.47
N SER A 309 -11.70 -16.22 -0.11
CA SER A 309 -11.37 -17.09 -1.24
C SER A 309 -11.41 -18.57 -0.85
N ALA A 310 -10.85 -18.93 0.30
CA ALA A 310 -10.86 -20.31 0.78
C ALA A 310 -12.27 -20.82 1.12
N MET A 311 -13.09 -19.96 1.72
CA MET A 311 -14.49 -20.29 2.06
C MET A 311 -15.29 -20.58 0.77
N GLN A 312 -15.21 -19.69 -0.19
CA GLN A 312 -15.92 -19.81 -1.46
C GLN A 312 -15.42 -21.01 -2.28
N LEU A 313 -14.10 -21.23 -2.29
CA LEU A 313 -13.48 -22.39 -2.90
C LEU A 313 -14.00 -23.69 -2.31
N ALA A 314 -14.04 -23.81 -0.98
CA ALA A 314 -14.55 -24.99 -0.29
C ALA A 314 -16.02 -25.25 -0.62
N LEU A 315 -16.85 -24.20 -0.60
CA LEU A 315 -18.26 -24.28 -0.96
C LEU A 315 -18.44 -24.81 -2.39
N ASN A 316 -17.71 -24.28 -3.35
CA ASN A 316 -17.82 -24.68 -4.77
C ASN A 316 -17.27 -26.08 -5.06
N LEU A 317 -16.34 -26.59 -4.25
CA LEU A 317 -15.86 -27.97 -4.35
C LEU A 317 -16.68 -28.98 -3.52
N GLY A 318 -17.63 -28.52 -2.69
CA GLY A 318 -18.38 -29.38 -1.78
C GLY A 318 -17.52 -29.95 -0.65
N LEU A 319 -16.43 -29.24 -0.27
CA LEU A 319 -15.48 -29.66 0.74
C LEU A 319 -15.73 -28.95 2.08
N SER A 320 -15.26 -29.54 3.18
CA SER A 320 -15.30 -28.90 4.49
C SER A 320 -14.32 -27.71 4.54
N TYR A 321 -14.79 -26.56 4.97
CA TYR A 321 -13.96 -25.41 5.36
C TYR A 321 -13.67 -25.49 6.87
N ARG A 322 -12.42 -25.32 7.28
CA ARG A 322 -12.01 -25.34 8.69
C ARG A 322 -10.95 -24.28 8.98
N GLU A 323 -11.04 -23.63 10.13
CA GLU A 323 -10.00 -22.71 10.65
C GLU A 323 -8.89 -23.55 11.32
N GLY A 324 -7.94 -24.03 10.52
CA GLY A 324 -6.81 -24.83 11.02
C GLY A 324 -5.67 -24.01 11.62
N PHE A 325 -5.63 -22.70 11.37
CA PHE A 325 -4.64 -21.79 11.93
C PHE A 325 -5.30 -20.66 12.71
N VAL A 326 -4.77 -20.37 13.88
CA VAL A 326 -5.18 -19.25 14.74
C VAL A 326 -4.06 -18.21 14.78
N LYS A 327 -4.38 -16.98 14.38
CA LYS A 327 -3.46 -15.85 14.43
C LYS A 327 -3.45 -15.21 15.80
N ASN A 328 -2.27 -15.00 16.37
CA ASN A 328 -2.13 -14.20 17.58
C ASN A 328 -2.33 -12.72 17.25
N ARG A 329 -3.46 -12.16 17.67
CA ARG A 329 -3.85 -10.76 17.41
C ARG A 329 -3.05 -9.74 18.22
N TYR A 330 -2.38 -10.17 19.26
CA TYR A 330 -1.58 -9.31 20.16
C TYR A 330 -0.14 -9.14 19.70
N ILE A 331 0.33 -9.96 18.74
CA ILE A 331 1.65 -9.83 18.14
C ILE A 331 1.47 -9.06 16.82
N GLY A 332 1.88 -7.79 16.81
CA GLY A 332 1.91 -6.95 15.62
C GLY A 332 2.89 -7.49 14.55
N ARG A 333 2.93 -6.85 13.39
CA ARG A 333 4.03 -7.11 12.44
C ARG A 333 5.32 -6.76 13.15
N THR A 334 6.16 -7.75 13.41
CA THR A 334 7.52 -7.50 13.83
C THR A 334 8.23 -6.75 12.71
N PHE A 335 8.90 -5.65 13.05
CA PHE A 335 9.84 -4.97 12.14
C PHE A 335 10.65 -6.05 11.40
N ILE A 336 10.99 -5.78 10.14
CA ILE A 336 11.76 -6.69 9.29
C ILE A 336 13.06 -7.01 10.01
N MET A 337 13.08 -8.15 10.72
CA MET A 337 14.27 -8.62 11.41
C MET A 337 15.26 -9.15 10.37
N PRO A 338 16.53 -8.73 10.37
CA PRO A 338 17.56 -9.32 9.53
C PRO A 338 17.83 -10.75 9.98
N GLY A 339 17.72 -11.72 9.06
CA GLY A 339 18.06 -13.12 9.30
C GLY A 339 16.94 -14.13 9.04
N GLN A 340 17.31 -15.24 8.40
CA GLN A 340 16.35 -16.32 8.05
C GLN A 340 15.82 -17.07 9.30
N ARG A 341 16.65 -17.26 10.32
CA ARG A 341 16.26 -17.92 11.58
C ARG A 341 15.22 -17.13 12.37
N GLU A 342 15.32 -15.81 12.39
CA GLU A 342 14.40 -14.94 13.12
C GLU A 342 13.05 -14.84 12.41
N ARG A 343 13.03 -14.85 11.06
CA ARG A 343 11.80 -14.90 10.27
C ARG A 343 11.00 -16.19 10.52
N LYS A 344 11.66 -17.34 10.60
CA LYS A 344 11.05 -18.64 10.94
C LYS A 344 10.37 -18.61 12.31
N LYS A 345 11.08 -18.10 13.33
CA LYS A 345 10.56 -17.94 14.69
C LYS A 345 9.35 -16.98 14.71
N SER A 346 9.38 -15.94 13.89
CA SER A 346 8.30 -14.94 13.78
C SER A 346 6.99 -15.51 13.22
N VAL A 347 7.01 -16.45 12.27
CA VAL A 347 5.78 -17.09 11.75
C VAL A 347 5.13 -17.93 12.85
N ARG A 348 5.90 -18.75 13.54
CA ARG A 348 5.38 -19.62 14.63
C ARG A 348 4.88 -18.85 15.86
N GLN A 349 5.40 -17.65 16.10
CA GLN A 349 4.86 -16.77 17.14
C GLN A 349 3.51 -16.16 16.76
N LYS A 350 3.28 -15.94 15.46
CA LYS A 350 2.08 -15.29 14.95
C LYS A 350 0.95 -16.26 14.64
N LEU A 351 1.26 -17.49 14.25
CA LEU A 351 0.31 -18.52 13.87
C LEU A 351 0.48 -19.78 14.72
N ASN A 352 -0.63 -20.36 15.15
CA ASN A 352 -0.65 -21.64 15.80
C ASN A 352 -1.61 -22.59 15.08
N ALA A 353 -1.21 -23.87 14.91
CA ALA A 353 -2.01 -24.87 14.24
C ALA A 353 -2.96 -25.58 15.22
N VAL A 354 -4.18 -25.84 14.79
CA VAL A 354 -5.19 -26.61 15.51
C VAL A 354 -5.08 -28.08 15.06
N ALA A 355 -4.29 -28.88 15.76
CA ALA A 355 -3.86 -30.20 15.31
C ALA A 355 -5.01 -31.14 14.89
N MET A 356 -6.20 -31.07 15.52
CA MET A 356 -7.35 -31.88 15.16
C MET A 356 -7.86 -31.63 13.73
N GLU A 357 -7.59 -30.47 13.17
CA GLU A 357 -8.00 -30.13 11.81
C GLU A 357 -7.05 -30.68 10.74
N PHE A 358 -5.84 -31.08 11.12
CA PHE A 358 -4.81 -31.62 10.23
C PHE A 358 -4.67 -33.13 10.31
N LYS A 359 -4.80 -33.72 11.50
CA LYS A 359 -4.44 -35.11 11.77
C LYS A 359 -5.13 -36.10 10.86
N GLY A 360 -4.31 -36.84 10.08
CA GLY A 360 -4.76 -37.90 9.15
C GLY A 360 -5.50 -37.40 7.91
N LYS A 361 -5.53 -36.11 7.63
CA LYS A 361 -6.27 -35.50 6.52
C LYS A 361 -5.34 -35.09 5.36
N ASN A 362 -5.86 -35.11 4.15
CA ASN A 362 -5.29 -34.45 2.97
C ASN A 362 -5.80 -33.00 2.95
N VAL A 363 -4.95 -32.05 3.26
CA VAL A 363 -5.32 -30.66 3.51
C VAL A 363 -5.00 -29.81 2.29
N LEU A 364 -5.93 -28.96 1.85
CA LEU A 364 -5.67 -27.88 0.93
C LEU A 364 -5.53 -26.57 1.72
N LEU A 365 -4.31 -26.06 1.82
CA LEU A 365 -4.02 -24.74 2.35
C LEU A 365 -4.29 -23.70 1.29
N VAL A 366 -4.97 -22.61 1.61
CA VAL A 366 -5.27 -21.52 0.67
C VAL A 366 -4.68 -20.23 1.20
N ASP A 367 -3.81 -19.60 0.42
CA ASP A 367 -3.25 -18.28 0.70
C ASP A 367 -3.66 -17.27 -0.38
N ASP A 368 -3.54 -15.97 -0.09
CA ASP A 368 -3.78 -14.93 -1.08
C ASP A 368 -2.70 -14.92 -2.16
N SER A 369 -1.44 -15.06 -1.79
CA SER A 369 -0.30 -15.02 -2.72
C SER A 369 0.95 -15.64 -2.10
N ILE A 370 1.88 -16.09 -2.95
CA ILE A 370 3.21 -16.57 -2.55
C ILE A 370 4.26 -15.61 -3.15
N VAL A 371 5.05 -14.96 -2.27
CA VAL A 371 6.08 -14.01 -2.72
C VAL A 371 7.47 -14.59 -2.54
N ARG A 372 7.96 -14.76 -1.29
CA ARG A 372 9.29 -15.33 -1.00
C ARG A 372 9.28 -16.83 -0.72
N GLY A 373 8.12 -17.42 -0.47
CA GLY A 373 7.96 -18.84 -0.12
C GLY A 373 8.35 -19.22 1.31
N THR A 374 9.11 -18.39 2.04
CA THR A 374 9.55 -18.71 3.42
C THR A 374 8.37 -18.92 4.37
N THR A 375 7.37 -18.04 4.30
CA THR A 375 6.14 -18.16 5.12
C THR A 375 5.35 -19.40 4.73
N SER A 376 5.19 -19.65 3.43
CA SER A 376 4.46 -20.82 2.91
C SER A 376 5.14 -22.13 3.33
N HIS A 377 6.49 -22.19 3.29
CA HIS A 377 7.25 -23.33 3.77
C HIS A 377 6.98 -23.60 5.26
N GLU A 378 7.09 -22.60 6.13
CA GLU A 378 6.84 -22.77 7.58
C GLU A 378 5.39 -23.21 7.87
N ILE A 379 4.41 -22.69 7.12
CA ILE A 379 3.01 -23.07 7.25
C ILE A 379 2.80 -24.52 6.83
N VAL A 380 3.38 -24.96 5.73
CA VAL A 380 3.33 -26.35 5.27
C VAL A 380 3.96 -27.28 6.30
N MET A 381 5.10 -26.89 6.88
CA MET A 381 5.76 -27.67 7.94
C MET A 381 4.89 -27.78 9.19
N MET A 382 4.25 -26.67 9.61
CA MET A 382 3.32 -26.69 10.76
C MET A 382 2.12 -27.62 10.52
N ALA A 383 1.58 -27.65 9.30
CA ALA A 383 0.51 -28.59 8.94
C ALA A 383 0.97 -30.05 9.02
N ARG A 384 2.17 -30.34 8.52
CA ARG A 384 2.76 -31.70 8.60
C ARG A 384 3.06 -32.12 10.03
N GLU A 385 3.67 -31.24 10.83
CA GLU A 385 3.93 -31.48 12.27
C GLU A 385 2.63 -31.72 13.05
N SER A 386 1.52 -31.11 12.60
CA SER A 386 0.17 -31.31 13.17
C SER A 386 -0.50 -32.62 12.69
N GLY A 387 0.20 -33.43 11.89
CA GLY A 387 -0.23 -34.76 11.47
C GLY A 387 -1.04 -34.82 10.19
N ALA A 388 -0.95 -33.82 9.31
CA ALA A 388 -1.53 -33.88 7.98
C ALA A 388 -0.93 -35.05 7.19
N ASN A 389 -1.77 -35.81 6.46
CA ASN A 389 -1.35 -36.92 5.60
C ASN A 389 -0.71 -36.39 4.31
N ARG A 390 -1.39 -35.48 3.63
CA ARG A 390 -0.87 -34.71 2.50
C ARG A 390 -1.17 -33.23 2.68
N VAL A 391 -0.29 -32.37 2.16
CA VAL A 391 -0.45 -30.92 2.21
C VAL A 391 -0.38 -30.36 0.80
N PHE A 392 -1.50 -29.96 0.27
CA PHE A 392 -1.63 -29.23 -0.97
C PHE A 392 -1.68 -27.73 -0.67
N PHE A 393 -1.15 -26.91 -1.54
CA PHE A 393 -1.14 -25.46 -1.38
C PHE A 393 -1.77 -24.79 -2.58
N ALA A 394 -2.70 -23.87 -2.37
CA ALA A 394 -3.31 -23.07 -3.42
C ALA A 394 -3.08 -21.58 -3.15
N SER A 395 -2.68 -20.85 -4.18
CA SER A 395 -2.57 -19.40 -4.19
C SER A 395 -3.74 -18.79 -4.95
N ALA A 396 -4.49 -17.90 -4.32
CA ALA A 396 -5.59 -17.18 -4.96
C ALA A 396 -5.09 -16.14 -5.99
N ALA A 397 -3.79 -15.84 -6.01
CA ALA A 397 -3.12 -15.04 -7.02
C ALA A 397 -2.20 -15.88 -7.91
N PRO A 398 -1.88 -15.38 -9.12
CA PRO A 398 -0.84 -15.94 -9.98
C PRO A 398 0.55 -15.90 -9.33
N PRO A 399 1.55 -16.63 -9.88
CA PRO A 399 2.92 -16.55 -9.37
C PRO A 399 3.50 -15.15 -9.53
N VAL A 400 4.00 -14.58 -8.43
CA VAL A 400 4.67 -13.28 -8.41
C VAL A 400 6.10 -13.46 -8.94
N ARG A 401 6.36 -13.00 -10.16
CA ARG A 401 7.61 -13.23 -10.90
C ARG A 401 8.48 -12.01 -11.07
N TYR A 402 7.89 -10.81 -10.99
CA TYR A 402 8.55 -9.55 -11.32
C TYR A 402 8.41 -8.54 -10.18
N ALA A 403 9.35 -7.60 -10.11
CA ALA A 403 9.28 -6.50 -9.16
C ALA A 403 8.13 -5.55 -9.50
N ASN A 404 7.46 -5.02 -8.49
CA ASN A 404 6.55 -3.88 -8.67
C ASN A 404 7.32 -2.58 -8.45
N VAL A 405 7.08 -1.57 -9.32
CA VAL A 405 7.72 -0.26 -9.26
C VAL A 405 6.73 0.88 -9.01
N TYR A 406 5.48 0.54 -8.70
CA TYR A 406 4.37 1.48 -8.54
C TYR A 406 3.89 1.65 -7.09
N GLY A 407 4.78 1.41 -6.13
CA GLY A 407 4.53 1.66 -4.71
C GLY A 407 4.19 0.43 -3.87
N ILE A 408 4.38 -0.80 -4.40
CA ILE A 408 4.40 -2.01 -3.58
C ILE A 408 5.85 -2.37 -3.30
N ASP A 409 6.20 -2.60 -2.03
CA ASP A 409 7.51 -3.14 -1.69
C ASP A 409 7.56 -4.63 -2.03
N MET A 410 7.93 -4.92 -3.27
CA MET A 410 8.25 -6.27 -3.71
C MET A 410 9.74 -6.55 -3.45
N PRO A 411 10.09 -7.78 -3.06
CA PRO A 411 11.49 -8.18 -2.93
C PRO A 411 12.22 -8.12 -4.28
N THR A 412 13.56 -8.23 -4.23
CA THR A 412 14.37 -8.33 -5.46
C THR A 412 13.97 -9.56 -6.25
N ARG A 413 14.23 -9.58 -7.57
CA ARG A 413 13.91 -10.74 -8.43
C ARG A 413 14.45 -12.06 -7.87
N GLN A 414 15.64 -12.04 -7.28
CA GLN A 414 16.27 -13.23 -6.69
C GLN A 414 15.54 -13.76 -5.46
N GLU A 415 14.86 -12.89 -4.71
CA GLU A 415 14.07 -13.27 -3.53
C GLU A 415 12.66 -13.73 -3.88
N LEU A 416 12.17 -13.50 -5.11
CA LEU A 416 10.88 -13.98 -5.57
C LEU A 416 10.98 -15.47 -5.86
N ILE A 417 10.23 -16.30 -5.12
CA ILE A 417 10.29 -17.75 -5.26
C ILE A 417 9.91 -18.22 -6.67
N ALA A 418 9.00 -17.50 -7.35
CA ALA A 418 8.51 -17.88 -8.68
C ALA A 418 9.39 -17.36 -9.83
N ASN A 419 10.46 -16.60 -9.53
CA ASN A 419 11.36 -16.11 -10.57
C ASN A 419 12.21 -17.26 -11.14
N GLY A 420 12.02 -17.56 -12.42
CA GLY A 420 12.75 -18.61 -13.14
C GLY A 420 12.45 -20.06 -12.71
N ARG A 421 11.42 -20.29 -11.87
CA ARG A 421 11.04 -21.62 -11.39
C ARG A 421 9.69 -22.07 -11.90
N SER A 422 9.55 -23.38 -12.11
CA SER A 422 8.26 -24.03 -12.40
C SER A 422 7.42 -24.17 -11.12
N THR A 423 6.12 -24.42 -11.30
CA THR A 423 5.20 -24.66 -10.18
C THR A 423 5.61 -25.89 -9.35
N GLU A 424 6.13 -26.92 -9.98
CA GLU A 424 6.60 -28.15 -9.33
C GLU A 424 7.88 -27.93 -8.53
N GLU A 425 8.78 -27.07 -9.01
CA GLU A 425 9.98 -26.67 -8.27
C GLU A 425 9.63 -25.87 -7.04
N ILE A 426 8.69 -24.93 -7.17
CA ILE A 426 8.19 -24.14 -6.03
C ILE A 426 7.48 -25.04 -5.03
N ALA A 427 6.64 -25.99 -5.48
CA ALA A 427 5.97 -26.95 -4.60
C ALA A 427 6.98 -27.70 -3.74
N ARG A 428 8.08 -28.21 -4.34
CA ARG A 428 9.16 -28.87 -3.62
C ARG A 428 9.88 -27.95 -2.63
N GLU A 429 10.13 -26.72 -3.04
CA GLU A 429 10.78 -25.70 -2.20
C GLU A 429 9.97 -25.37 -0.94
N ILE A 430 8.65 -25.21 -1.06
CA ILE A 430 7.77 -24.95 0.08
C ILE A 430 7.38 -26.24 0.82
N GLY A 431 7.75 -27.42 0.33
CA GLY A 431 7.46 -28.72 0.95
C GLY A 431 6.03 -29.21 0.78
N ALA A 432 5.27 -28.68 -0.19
CA ALA A 432 3.91 -29.10 -0.51
C ALA A 432 3.89 -30.32 -1.47
N ASP A 433 2.87 -31.18 -1.34
CA ASP A 433 2.67 -32.33 -2.25
C ASP A 433 2.15 -31.90 -3.62
N ALA A 434 1.44 -30.78 -3.69
CA ALA A 434 1.08 -30.09 -4.92
C ALA A 434 0.90 -28.60 -4.65
N LEU A 435 1.17 -27.78 -5.67
CA LEU A 435 0.95 -26.34 -5.66
C LEU A 435 0.05 -25.94 -6.82
N ILE A 436 -0.94 -25.11 -6.53
CA ILE A 436 -1.94 -24.63 -7.50
C ILE A 436 -1.95 -23.12 -7.45
N TYR A 437 -1.59 -22.48 -8.54
CA TYR A 437 -1.71 -21.04 -8.71
C TYR A 437 -2.99 -20.67 -9.46
N GLN A 438 -3.56 -19.54 -9.13
CA GLN A 438 -4.57 -18.89 -9.96
C GLN A 438 -3.97 -18.48 -11.32
N ASP A 439 -4.79 -18.46 -12.36
CA ASP A 439 -4.42 -17.93 -13.67
C ASP A 439 -4.65 -16.40 -13.69
N LEU A 440 -3.79 -15.68 -14.42
CA LEU A 440 -3.88 -14.20 -14.46
C LEU A 440 -5.20 -13.72 -15.10
N ASP A 441 -5.64 -14.37 -16.15
CA ASP A 441 -6.90 -14.02 -16.81
C ASP A 441 -8.11 -14.33 -15.92
N ALA A 442 -8.06 -15.41 -15.14
CA ALA A 442 -9.08 -15.75 -14.16
C ALA A 442 -9.10 -14.73 -13.00
N LEU A 443 -7.93 -14.24 -12.56
CA LEU A 443 -7.85 -13.17 -11.57
C LEU A 443 -8.45 -11.85 -12.10
N LYS A 444 -8.10 -11.46 -13.34
CA LYS A 444 -8.69 -10.29 -14.01
C LYS A 444 -10.21 -10.43 -14.13
N ALA A 445 -10.69 -11.60 -14.54
CA ALA A 445 -12.12 -11.89 -14.63
C ALA A 445 -12.83 -11.75 -13.28
N ALA A 446 -12.23 -12.25 -12.19
CA ALA A 446 -12.79 -12.17 -10.85
C ALA A 446 -13.01 -10.72 -10.36
N VAL A 447 -12.15 -9.78 -10.78
CA VAL A 447 -12.33 -8.34 -10.48
C VAL A 447 -13.36 -7.71 -11.43
N SER A 448 -13.27 -8.00 -12.73
CA SER A 448 -14.13 -7.41 -13.76
C SER A 448 -15.60 -7.85 -13.66
N GLU A 449 -15.88 -9.00 -13.08
CA GLU A 449 -17.23 -9.53 -12.88
C GLU A 449 -18.08 -8.60 -12.03
N ALA A 450 -17.48 -8.01 -10.98
CA ALA A 450 -18.15 -7.03 -10.13
C ALA A 450 -18.35 -5.66 -10.83
N ASN A 451 -17.46 -5.28 -11.76
CA ASN A 451 -17.59 -4.05 -12.53
C ASN A 451 -17.04 -4.22 -13.96
N PRO A 452 -17.89 -4.46 -14.97
CA PRO A 452 -17.45 -4.66 -16.36
C PRO A 452 -16.72 -3.47 -17.01
N ARG A 453 -16.73 -2.29 -16.40
CA ARG A 453 -15.93 -1.14 -16.87
C ARG A 453 -14.46 -1.28 -16.58
N LEU A 454 -14.09 -2.14 -15.62
CA LEU A 454 -12.72 -2.50 -15.31
C LEU A 454 -12.28 -3.66 -16.20
N SER A 455 -11.63 -3.35 -17.31
CA SER A 455 -11.12 -4.36 -18.26
C SER A 455 -9.59 -4.43 -18.30
N GLN A 456 -8.91 -3.44 -17.72
CA GLN A 456 -7.44 -3.35 -17.68
C GLN A 456 -6.96 -3.13 -16.25
N PHE A 457 -5.80 -3.70 -15.94
CA PHE A 457 -5.22 -3.65 -14.61
C PHE A 457 -3.71 -3.47 -14.69
N GLU A 458 -3.13 -2.87 -13.66
CA GLU A 458 -1.70 -2.96 -13.40
C GLU A 458 -1.39 -4.37 -12.84
N THR A 459 -0.69 -5.18 -13.62
CA THR A 459 -0.38 -6.59 -13.34
C THR A 459 1.11 -6.91 -13.40
N SER A 460 1.98 -5.90 -13.41
CA SER A 460 3.42 -6.03 -13.67
C SER A 460 4.13 -7.05 -12.78
N CYS A 461 3.69 -7.24 -11.54
CA CYS A 461 4.27 -8.23 -10.64
C CYS A 461 4.05 -9.69 -11.10
N PHE A 462 3.08 -9.94 -11.97
CA PHE A 462 2.77 -11.26 -12.51
C PHE A 462 3.33 -11.47 -13.92
N ASP A 463 3.15 -10.50 -14.83
CA ASP A 463 3.45 -10.60 -16.25
C ASP A 463 4.65 -9.77 -16.72
N GLY A 464 5.17 -8.88 -15.89
CA GLY A 464 6.28 -7.98 -16.25
C GLY A 464 5.89 -6.84 -17.20
N CYS A 465 4.59 -6.61 -17.42
CA CYS A 465 4.09 -5.54 -18.28
C CYS A 465 3.90 -4.24 -17.48
N TYR A 466 4.80 -3.29 -17.63
CA TYR A 466 4.76 -2.00 -16.95
C TYR A 466 4.02 -0.96 -17.78
N ILE A 467 2.87 -0.50 -17.29
CA ILE A 467 1.91 0.30 -18.06
C ILE A 467 2.34 1.73 -18.35
N THR A 468 3.29 2.29 -17.58
CA THR A 468 3.81 3.66 -17.83
C THR A 468 4.74 3.74 -19.04
N GLY A 469 5.25 2.58 -19.53
CA GLY A 469 6.06 2.47 -20.74
C GLY A 469 7.49 2.98 -20.63
N ASP A 470 7.91 3.47 -19.47
CA ASP A 470 9.24 4.01 -19.19
C ASP A 470 10.13 3.09 -18.34
N VAL A 471 9.59 1.95 -17.91
CA VAL A 471 10.32 0.99 -17.07
C VAL A 471 11.15 0.07 -17.96
N THR A 472 12.45 0.35 -18.02
CA THR A 472 13.42 -0.45 -18.77
C THR A 472 14.10 -1.49 -17.87
N ARG A 473 14.86 -2.39 -18.50
CA ARG A 473 15.64 -3.39 -17.75
C ARG A 473 16.72 -2.70 -16.90
N GLU A 474 17.36 -1.67 -17.44
CA GLU A 474 18.37 -0.88 -16.75
C GLU A 474 17.79 -0.19 -15.50
N TYR A 475 16.55 0.31 -15.61
CA TYR A 475 15.85 0.89 -14.46
C TYR A 475 15.61 -0.18 -13.37
N LEU A 476 15.12 -1.36 -13.72
CA LEU A 476 14.88 -2.45 -12.78
C LEU A 476 16.18 -2.90 -12.11
N ASP A 477 17.27 -3.02 -12.87
CA ASP A 477 18.59 -3.39 -12.34
C ASP A 477 19.12 -2.30 -11.38
N SER A 478 18.90 -1.01 -11.68
CA SER A 478 19.29 0.10 -10.80
C SER A 478 18.50 0.08 -9.47
N VAL A 479 17.20 -0.22 -9.50
CA VAL A 479 16.37 -0.35 -8.30
C VAL A 479 16.84 -1.53 -7.43
N GLU A 480 17.21 -2.64 -8.04
CA GLU A 480 17.76 -3.80 -7.32
C GLU A 480 19.11 -3.48 -6.65
N ASN A 481 20.01 -2.82 -7.37
CA ASN A 481 21.31 -2.43 -6.84
C ASN A 481 21.20 -1.47 -5.65
N ASN A 482 20.35 -0.45 -5.76
CA ASN A 482 20.10 0.50 -4.67
C ASN A 482 19.53 -0.19 -3.41
N ARG A 483 18.67 -1.19 -3.57
CA ARG A 483 18.15 -1.98 -2.44
C ARG A 483 19.21 -2.85 -1.79
N ASN A 484 20.14 -3.43 -2.55
CA ASN A 484 21.22 -4.24 -2.02
C ASN A 484 22.22 -3.38 -1.25
N CYS A 485 22.63 -2.22 -1.78
CA CYS A 485 23.49 -1.26 -1.08
C CYS A 485 22.88 -0.76 0.24
N ALA A 486 21.59 -0.44 0.26
CA ALA A 486 20.90 -0.01 1.48
C ALA A 486 20.85 -1.11 2.57
N ARG A 487 20.85 -2.39 2.20
CA ARG A 487 20.90 -3.52 3.13
C ARG A 487 22.30 -3.76 3.69
N GLU A 488 23.33 -3.61 2.90
CA GLU A 488 24.72 -3.73 3.33
C GLU A 488 25.10 -2.62 4.31
N GLY A 489 24.71 -1.37 4.02
CA GLY A 489 24.92 -0.24 4.94
C GLY A 489 24.20 -0.39 6.27
N SER A 490 22.97 -0.93 6.30
CA SER A 490 22.24 -1.16 7.55
C SER A 490 22.82 -2.30 8.40
N SER A 491 23.53 -3.26 7.81
CA SER A 491 24.23 -4.34 8.53
C SER A 491 25.52 -3.85 9.17
N GLU A 492 26.21 -2.88 8.59
CA GLU A 492 27.41 -2.26 9.14
C GLU A 492 27.09 -1.31 10.30
N GLU A 493 26.03 -0.50 10.20
CA GLU A 493 25.57 0.35 11.31
C GLU A 493 25.10 -0.47 12.52
N ALA A 494 24.42 -1.60 12.31
CA ALA A 494 24.01 -2.49 13.39
C ALA A 494 25.22 -3.16 14.09
N SER A 495 26.31 -3.42 13.38
CA SER A 495 27.53 -3.97 13.95
C SER A 495 28.36 -2.92 14.70
N SER A 496 28.35 -1.66 14.26
CA SER A 496 29.07 -0.57 14.93
C SER A 496 28.37 -0.12 16.22
N THR A 497 27.05 -0.16 16.28
CA THR A 497 26.29 0.20 17.50
C THR A 497 26.42 -0.86 18.60
N GLN A 498 26.77 -2.09 18.27
CA GLN A 498 26.99 -3.17 19.25
C GLN A 498 28.36 -3.14 19.90
N LEU A 499 29.32 -2.37 19.37
CA LEU A 499 30.65 -2.21 19.90
C LEU A 499 30.79 -1.12 20.98
N ASP A 500 29.81 -0.22 21.10
CA ASP A 500 29.85 0.93 22.02
C ASP A 500 29.17 0.68 23.38
N LEU A 501 28.71 -0.53 23.65
CA LEU A 501 28.11 -0.92 24.95
C LEU A 501 29.07 -1.70 25.87
N GLY A 502 30.36 -1.56 25.68
CA GLY A 502 31.40 -2.20 26.50
C GLY A 502 32.22 -1.20 27.30
N LEU A 503 32.03 -1.20 28.63
CA LEU A 503 32.96 -0.76 29.66
C LEU A 503 33.03 0.75 29.99
N VAL A 504 32.16 1.19 30.89
CA VAL A 504 32.58 2.16 31.93
C VAL A 504 32.81 1.39 33.22
N GLU A 505 34.05 1.02 33.50
CA GLU A 505 34.50 0.63 34.83
C GLU A 505 34.47 1.85 35.73
N THR A 506 33.68 1.77 36.77
CA THR A 506 33.71 2.68 37.90
C THR A 506 35.03 2.43 38.70
N SER A 507 35.97 3.35 38.64
CA SER A 507 37.00 3.46 39.64
C SER A 507 36.55 4.43 40.73
N GLN A 508 36.28 3.88 41.91
CA GLN A 508 36.23 4.60 43.17
C GLN A 508 37.62 5.16 43.53
N THR A 509 37.67 6.42 43.85
CA THR A 509 38.36 6.97 45.01
C THR A 509 37.71 8.28 45.42
#